data_741e166f77d4d7f9c216a687809dbf9f
#
_entry.id   741e166f77d4d7f9c216a687809dbf9f
#
_cell.length_a   1.000
_cell.length_b   1.000
_cell.length_c   1.000
_cell.angle_alpha   90.00
_cell.angle_beta   90.00
_cell.angle_gamma   90.00
#
_symmetry.space_group_name_H-M   'P 1'
#
loop_
_entity.id
_entity.type
_entity.pdbx_description
1 polymer ?
#
loop_
_entity_poly.entity_id
_entity_poly.type
_entity_poly.pdbx_seq_one_letter_code
_entity_poly.pdbx_strand_id
1 'polypeptide(L)'
;ILQNLEQETGCHVLLAQKAFSMFSLYPLIGQYISGTTASGIFEARLGKEEMGKENHVFAPAYKEKDMEELVQICDHVIFNSFAQYEKYQHYFLQQECTASAGIRVNPECSTQEGHEIYDPCGPGSRLGVVKSEFPDQLPEGIEGLHFHTLCEQNADDLITTWHAFEEKFGSYLKQVKWLNLGGGHHITRADYQLDELKKLICEIRRKYNVRVYLEPGEAIALNAGYLVTEVMDIVHNGMDILILDASAACHMPDVLEMPYRPPLKDGYLPGEKPHTCRLSSMTCLAGDAVS
;
A
#
# COMPACT_ATOMS: atom_id res chain seq x y z
N ILE A 1 -11.69 -13.60 -4.09
CA ILE A 1 -10.43 -13.58 -4.84
C ILE A 1 -9.26 -13.70 -3.87
N LEU A 2 -9.06 -12.77 -2.92
CA LEU A 2 -7.89 -12.73 -2.04
C LEU A 2 -7.73 -13.96 -1.16
N GLN A 3 -8.80 -14.46 -0.54
CA GLN A 3 -8.77 -15.70 0.24
C GLN A 3 -8.34 -16.91 -0.61
N ASN A 4 -8.86 -17.01 -1.84
CA ASN A 4 -8.48 -18.10 -2.75
C ASN A 4 -7.00 -17.96 -3.15
N LEU A 5 -6.51 -16.74 -3.35
CA LEU A 5 -5.08 -16.50 -3.62
C LEU A 5 -4.22 -17.01 -2.47
N GLU A 6 -4.55 -16.69 -1.22
CA GLU A 6 -3.85 -17.21 -0.05
C GLU A 6 -3.89 -18.75 0.02
N GLN A 7 -5.06 -19.34 -0.18
CA GLN A 7 -5.25 -20.79 -0.10
C GLN A 7 -4.47 -21.55 -1.19
N GLU A 8 -4.47 -21.03 -2.41
CA GLU A 8 -3.84 -21.70 -3.56
C GLU A 8 -2.32 -21.52 -3.61
N THR A 9 -1.82 -20.38 -3.14
CA THR A 9 -0.38 -20.06 -3.21
C THR A 9 0.34 -20.15 -1.87
N GLY A 10 -0.41 -20.08 -0.76
CA GLY A 10 0.11 -19.99 0.60
C GLY A 10 0.84 -18.66 0.88
N CYS A 11 0.57 -17.61 0.12
CA CYS A 11 0.99 -16.25 0.49
C CYS A 11 0.06 -15.69 1.58
N HIS A 12 0.45 -14.55 2.13
CA HIS A 12 -0.33 -13.79 3.09
C HIS A 12 -0.70 -12.43 2.48
N VAL A 13 -1.97 -12.06 2.55
CA VAL A 13 -2.47 -10.77 2.06
C VAL A 13 -2.75 -9.87 3.25
N LEU A 14 -2.22 -8.65 3.19
CA LEU A 14 -2.38 -7.62 4.21
C LEU A 14 -3.11 -6.41 3.62
N LEU A 15 -4.10 -5.88 4.34
CA LEU A 15 -4.74 -4.63 3.97
C LEU A 15 -3.77 -3.45 4.16
N ALA A 16 -3.44 -2.73 3.11
CA ALA A 16 -2.72 -1.46 3.21
C ALA A 16 -3.67 -0.35 3.69
N GLN A 17 -3.60 -0.03 4.98
CA GLN A 17 -4.54 0.88 5.64
C GLN A 17 -4.49 2.30 5.08
N LYS A 18 -3.34 2.76 4.59
CA LYS A 18 -3.20 4.08 3.94
C LYS A 18 -4.16 4.29 2.75
N ALA A 19 -4.52 3.21 2.06
CA ALA A 19 -5.43 3.27 0.91
C ALA A 19 -6.89 2.99 1.30
N PHE A 20 -7.11 2.24 2.38
CA PHE A 20 -8.46 1.95 2.86
C PHE A 20 -8.44 1.70 4.38
N SER A 21 -8.97 2.64 5.15
CA SER A 21 -8.99 2.59 6.61
C SER A 21 -10.41 2.69 7.21
N MET A 22 -11.42 2.22 6.50
CA MET A 22 -12.78 2.09 7.02
C MET A 22 -12.83 0.94 8.05
N PHE A 23 -12.34 1.22 9.26
CA PHE A 23 -12.09 0.22 10.30
C PHE A 23 -13.34 -0.56 10.73
N SER A 24 -14.53 0.02 10.60
CA SER A 24 -15.78 -0.72 10.86
C SER A 24 -15.97 -1.97 9.98
N LEU A 25 -15.25 -2.07 8.86
CA LEU A 25 -15.22 -3.25 7.99
C LEU A 25 -14.07 -4.22 8.29
N TYR A 26 -13.13 -3.88 9.18
CA TYR A 26 -11.98 -4.74 9.48
C TYR A 26 -12.37 -6.13 10.02
N PRO A 27 -13.38 -6.28 10.87
CA PRO A 27 -13.86 -7.61 11.27
C PRO A 27 -14.36 -8.47 10.12
N LEU A 28 -14.96 -7.85 9.08
CA LEU A 28 -15.37 -8.53 7.87
C LEU A 28 -14.18 -8.88 6.98
N ILE A 29 -13.34 -7.89 6.68
CA ILE A 29 -12.14 -8.07 5.83
C ILE A 29 -11.22 -9.13 6.42
N GLY A 30 -11.01 -9.12 7.73
CA GLY A 30 -10.18 -10.07 8.45
C GLY A 30 -10.64 -11.54 8.36
N GLN A 31 -11.87 -11.81 7.90
CA GLN A 31 -12.29 -13.19 7.61
C GLN A 31 -11.68 -13.76 6.34
N TYR A 32 -11.16 -12.90 5.46
CA TYR A 32 -10.71 -13.28 4.11
C TYR A 32 -9.23 -13.05 3.84
N ILE A 33 -8.52 -12.30 4.71
CA ILE A 33 -7.10 -12.00 4.55
C ILE A 33 -6.34 -12.17 5.86
N SER A 34 -5.01 -12.20 5.78
CA SER A 34 -4.12 -12.50 6.91
C SER A 34 -3.98 -11.37 7.92
N GLY A 35 -4.09 -10.09 7.51
CA GLY A 35 -3.90 -8.98 8.44
C GLY A 35 -3.86 -7.61 7.81
N THR A 36 -3.10 -6.69 8.42
CA THR A 36 -2.95 -5.29 8.01
C THR A 36 -1.50 -4.90 7.82
N THR A 37 -1.25 -3.87 7.00
CA THR A 37 0.03 -3.15 6.97
C THR A 37 -0.19 -1.67 7.19
N ALA A 38 0.67 -1.06 7.98
CA ALA A 38 0.59 0.30 8.48
C ALA A 38 1.72 1.17 7.92
N SER A 39 1.45 2.47 7.78
CA SER A 39 2.44 3.49 7.40
C SER A 39 2.99 4.28 8.60
N GLY A 40 2.61 3.89 9.83
CA GLY A 40 3.06 4.47 11.07
C GLY A 40 2.27 3.99 12.28
N ILE A 41 2.59 4.53 13.45
CA ILE A 41 2.06 4.05 14.75
C ILE A 41 0.52 4.09 14.83
N PHE A 42 -0.12 5.11 14.27
CA PHE A 42 -1.58 5.25 14.38
C PHE A 42 -2.32 4.16 13.58
N GLU A 43 -1.88 3.87 12.36
CA GLU A 43 -2.42 2.76 11.58
C GLU A 43 -2.07 1.41 12.21
N ALA A 44 -0.86 1.26 12.80
CA ALA A 44 -0.48 0.03 13.49
C ALA A 44 -1.39 -0.26 14.69
N ARG A 45 -1.72 0.76 15.49
CA ARG A 45 -2.72 0.66 16.57
C ARG A 45 -4.08 0.26 16.02
N LEU A 46 -4.53 0.97 14.97
CA LEU A 46 -5.84 0.70 14.36
C LEU A 46 -5.94 -0.75 13.87
N GLY A 47 -4.93 -1.24 13.15
CA GLY A 47 -4.88 -2.64 12.69
C GLY A 47 -4.91 -3.64 13.84
N LYS A 48 -4.14 -3.37 14.91
CA LYS A 48 -4.09 -4.20 16.11
C LYS A 48 -5.42 -4.26 16.85
N GLU A 49 -6.07 -3.11 17.03
CA GLU A 49 -7.29 -2.96 17.80
C GLU A 49 -8.52 -3.48 17.05
N GLU A 50 -8.65 -3.13 15.75
CA GLU A 50 -9.87 -3.35 14.99
C GLU A 50 -9.87 -4.64 14.15
N MET A 51 -8.71 -5.11 13.69
CA MET A 51 -8.61 -6.39 12.98
C MET A 51 -8.06 -7.50 13.87
N GLY A 52 -7.07 -7.20 14.73
CA GLY A 52 -6.50 -8.13 15.70
C GLY A 52 -5.79 -9.34 15.08
N LYS A 53 -5.30 -9.21 13.85
CA LYS A 53 -4.56 -10.24 13.10
C LYS A 53 -3.10 -9.81 12.89
N GLU A 54 -2.39 -10.45 11.94
CA GLU A 54 -1.02 -10.10 11.60
C GLU A 54 -0.93 -8.61 11.23
N ASN A 55 0.05 -7.89 11.81
CA ASN A 55 0.15 -6.44 11.72
C ASN A 55 1.57 -6.04 11.37
N HIS A 56 1.77 -5.51 10.18
CA HIS A 56 3.06 -5.04 9.70
C HIS A 56 3.14 -3.51 9.74
N VAL A 57 4.35 -2.97 9.76
CA VAL A 57 4.55 -1.53 9.63
C VAL A 57 5.79 -1.22 8.79
N PHE A 58 5.62 -0.28 7.85
CA PHE A 58 6.72 0.39 7.15
C PHE A 58 6.52 1.90 7.23
N ALA A 59 7.54 2.62 7.69
CA ALA A 59 7.65 4.07 7.57
C ALA A 59 9.06 4.46 7.11
N PRO A 60 9.23 5.55 6.33
CA PRO A 60 10.56 6.01 5.93
C PRO A 60 11.48 6.37 7.10
N ALA A 61 10.90 6.73 8.24
CA ALA A 61 11.60 6.96 9.50
C ALA A 61 10.69 6.73 10.69
N TYR A 62 11.28 6.29 11.81
CA TYR A 62 10.58 6.06 13.08
C TYR A 62 11.07 7.02 14.16
N LYS A 63 10.16 7.43 15.05
CA LYS A 63 10.52 8.12 16.30
C LYS A 63 10.85 7.09 17.35
N GLU A 64 11.82 7.42 18.22
CA GLU A 64 12.22 6.57 19.34
C GLU A 64 11.02 6.11 20.20
N LYS A 65 10.21 7.07 20.62
CA LYS A 65 9.02 6.81 21.45
C LYS A 65 7.97 5.90 20.78
N ASP A 66 7.96 5.81 19.45
CA ASP A 66 6.99 4.98 18.74
C ASP A 66 7.52 3.54 18.60
N MET A 67 8.84 3.35 18.59
CA MET A 67 9.46 2.03 18.41
C MET A 67 9.16 1.08 19.57
N GLU A 68 9.20 1.55 20.81
CA GLU A 68 8.87 0.74 22.00
C GLU A 68 7.50 0.09 21.92
N GLU A 69 6.53 0.80 21.34
CA GLU A 69 5.19 0.28 21.15
C GLU A 69 5.07 -0.57 19.88
N LEU A 70 5.69 -0.13 18.78
CA LEU A 70 5.63 -0.86 17.50
C LEU A 70 6.12 -2.30 17.62
N VAL A 71 7.21 -2.54 18.37
CA VAL A 71 7.74 -3.90 18.57
C VAL A 71 6.82 -4.79 19.41
N GLN A 72 5.84 -4.22 20.11
CA GLN A 72 4.85 -4.97 20.89
C GLN A 72 3.55 -5.25 20.14
N ILE A 73 3.18 -4.37 19.20
CA ILE A 73 1.90 -4.46 18.50
C ILE A 73 2.01 -4.93 17.06
N CYS A 74 3.23 -4.91 16.47
CA CYS A 74 3.48 -5.37 15.11
C CYS A 74 4.21 -6.71 15.10
N ASP A 75 3.86 -7.55 14.14
CA ASP A 75 4.56 -8.81 13.86
C ASP A 75 5.81 -8.56 13.01
N HIS A 76 5.75 -7.61 12.06
CA HIS A 76 6.90 -7.18 11.27
C HIS A 76 7.07 -5.66 11.30
N VAL A 77 8.33 -5.22 11.54
CA VAL A 77 8.74 -3.82 11.44
C VAL A 77 9.78 -3.69 10.33
N ILE A 78 9.48 -2.90 9.32
CA ILE A 78 10.29 -2.77 8.11
C ILE A 78 11.03 -1.44 8.14
N PHE A 79 12.36 -1.49 8.06
CA PHE A 79 13.23 -0.32 8.09
C PHE A 79 13.59 0.15 6.68
N ASN A 80 13.79 1.44 6.55
CA ASN A 80 14.10 2.08 5.28
C ASN A 80 15.62 2.21 5.01
N SER A 81 16.45 1.95 6.01
CA SER A 81 17.91 1.94 5.90
C SER A 81 18.55 1.07 6.98
N PHE A 82 19.77 0.59 6.74
CA PHE A 82 20.54 -0.15 7.72
C PHE A 82 20.89 0.71 8.96
N ALA A 83 21.22 1.98 8.77
CA ALA A 83 21.47 2.89 9.89
C ALA A 83 20.26 3.05 10.81
N GLN A 84 19.04 3.02 10.23
CA GLN A 84 17.81 3.05 11.02
C GLN A 84 17.64 1.73 11.79
N TYR A 85 17.90 0.59 11.17
CA TYR A 85 17.87 -0.70 11.86
C TYR A 85 18.91 -0.76 12.99
N GLU A 86 20.16 -0.37 12.73
CA GLU A 86 21.23 -0.35 13.74
C GLU A 86 20.85 0.46 14.97
N LYS A 87 20.18 1.60 14.78
CA LYS A 87 19.68 2.43 15.88
C LYS A 87 18.70 1.66 16.79
N TYR A 88 17.84 0.82 16.22
CA TYR A 88 16.75 0.15 16.91
C TYR A 88 16.94 -1.35 17.10
N GLN A 89 18.03 -1.95 16.60
CA GLN A 89 18.25 -3.41 16.65
C GLN A 89 18.17 -4.00 18.08
N HIS A 90 18.51 -3.21 19.08
CA HIS A 90 18.48 -3.66 20.47
C HIS A 90 17.09 -4.08 20.95
N TYR A 91 16.01 -3.59 20.33
CA TYR A 91 14.65 -4.06 20.60
C TYR A 91 14.41 -5.46 20.05
N PHE A 92 14.94 -5.78 18.88
CA PHE A 92 14.71 -7.03 18.16
C PHE A 92 15.61 -8.17 18.62
N LEU A 93 16.74 -7.87 19.23
CA LEU A 93 17.68 -8.86 19.76
C LEU A 93 17.35 -9.29 21.18
N GLN A 94 16.30 -8.73 21.79
CA GLN A 94 15.81 -9.14 23.10
C GLN A 94 15.07 -10.47 23.00
N GLN A 95 15.28 -11.34 23.99
CA GLN A 95 14.70 -12.69 23.98
C GLN A 95 13.16 -12.71 24.00
N GLU A 96 12.55 -11.65 24.50
CA GLU A 96 11.09 -11.51 24.63
C GLU A 96 10.44 -10.85 23.41
N CYS A 97 11.22 -10.30 22.46
CA CYS A 97 10.69 -9.65 21.27
C CYS A 97 10.18 -10.70 20.28
N THR A 98 8.93 -10.61 19.90
CA THR A 98 8.30 -11.46 18.89
C THR A 98 8.23 -10.80 17.50
N ALA A 99 8.48 -9.49 17.45
CA ALA A 99 8.48 -8.76 16.19
C ALA A 99 9.69 -9.13 15.32
N SER A 100 9.46 -9.28 14.04
CA SER A 100 10.49 -9.58 13.04
C SER A 100 10.93 -8.31 12.32
N ALA A 101 12.23 -8.06 12.22
CA ALA A 101 12.77 -6.91 11.49
C ALA A 101 13.01 -7.23 10.01
N GLY A 102 12.72 -6.27 9.14
CA GLY A 102 13.02 -6.34 7.73
C GLY A 102 13.59 -5.05 7.16
N ILE A 103 14.13 -5.13 5.95
CA ILE A 103 14.64 -3.99 5.19
C ILE A 103 13.81 -3.80 3.92
N ARG A 104 13.35 -2.58 3.68
CA ARG A 104 12.83 -2.19 2.38
C ARG A 104 13.99 -1.96 1.43
N VAL A 105 13.91 -2.56 0.25
CA VAL A 105 14.89 -2.39 -0.82
C VAL A 105 14.27 -1.64 -2.00
N ASN A 106 15.12 -0.91 -2.72
CA ASN A 106 14.77 -0.28 -3.98
C ASN A 106 15.42 -1.05 -5.12
N PRO A 107 14.67 -1.77 -5.96
CA PRO A 107 15.24 -2.50 -7.09
C PRO A 107 15.71 -1.59 -8.23
N GLU A 108 15.49 -0.26 -8.13
CA GLU A 108 15.85 0.72 -9.16
C GLU A 108 15.26 0.35 -10.52
N CYS A 109 14.02 -0.13 -10.48
CA CYS A 109 13.22 -0.52 -11.63
C CYS A 109 11.79 -0.06 -11.39
N SER A 110 11.26 0.72 -12.31
CA SER A 110 9.89 1.20 -12.30
C SER A 110 9.21 0.87 -13.61
N THR A 111 7.92 0.55 -13.53
CA THR A 111 7.00 0.41 -14.67
C THR A 111 5.94 1.51 -14.64
N GLN A 112 6.11 2.52 -13.78
CA GLN A 112 5.19 3.67 -13.73
C GLN A 112 5.37 4.56 -14.95
N GLU A 113 4.28 4.81 -15.67
CA GLU A 113 4.25 5.72 -16.80
C GLU A 113 3.51 7.01 -16.43
N GLY A 114 4.19 8.16 -16.60
CA GLY A 114 3.57 9.47 -16.59
C GLY A 114 3.33 10.15 -15.23
N HIS A 115 3.63 9.50 -14.09
CA HIS A 115 3.34 10.04 -12.76
C HIS A 115 4.48 9.81 -11.76
N GLU A 116 5.52 10.65 -11.83
CA GLU A 116 6.70 10.57 -10.95
C GLU A 116 6.34 10.57 -9.44
N ILE A 117 5.24 11.22 -9.05
CA ILE A 117 4.80 11.27 -7.65
C ILE A 117 4.44 9.89 -7.09
N TYR A 118 4.06 8.94 -7.95
CA TYR A 118 3.72 7.57 -7.57
C TYR A 118 4.81 6.55 -7.90
N ASP A 119 5.98 7.01 -8.36
CA ASP A 119 7.12 6.14 -8.61
C ASP A 119 8.01 6.01 -7.37
N PRO A 120 7.92 4.89 -6.63
CA PRO A 120 8.75 4.69 -5.45
C PRO A 120 10.19 4.30 -5.77
N CYS A 121 10.51 4.02 -7.03
CA CYS A 121 11.81 3.49 -7.47
C CYS A 121 12.57 4.44 -8.40
N GLY A 122 12.01 5.59 -8.71
CA GLY A 122 12.63 6.61 -9.55
C GLY A 122 13.88 7.24 -8.94
N PRO A 123 14.68 7.92 -9.75
CA PRO A 123 15.88 8.65 -9.29
C PRO A 123 15.53 9.62 -8.16
N GLY A 124 16.32 9.60 -7.08
CA GLY A 124 16.09 10.46 -5.90
C GLY A 124 14.97 10.00 -4.97
N SER A 125 14.35 8.85 -5.21
CA SER A 125 13.40 8.29 -4.27
C SER A 125 14.07 8.03 -2.92
N ARG A 126 13.38 8.43 -1.84
CA ARG A 126 13.80 8.16 -0.46
C ARG A 126 13.42 6.78 0.04
N LEU A 127 12.76 5.94 -0.78
CA LEU A 127 12.09 4.71 -0.34
C LEU A 127 12.91 3.47 -0.69
N GLY A 128 13.47 2.86 0.35
CA GLY A 128 14.24 1.61 0.26
C GLY A 128 15.72 1.79 -0.04
N VAL A 129 16.49 0.78 0.30
CA VAL A 129 17.94 0.74 0.12
C VAL A 129 18.27 0.25 -1.29
N VAL A 130 19.08 1.00 -2.03
CA VAL A 130 19.59 0.61 -3.35
C VAL A 130 20.71 -0.43 -3.22
N LYS A 131 20.99 -1.16 -4.29
CA LYS A 131 21.98 -2.26 -4.26
C LYS A 131 23.39 -1.80 -3.87
N SER A 132 23.81 -0.62 -4.28
CA SER A 132 25.15 -0.07 -3.96
C SER A 132 25.37 0.18 -2.46
N GLU A 133 24.30 0.36 -1.69
CA GLU A 133 24.35 0.58 -0.23
C GLU A 133 24.08 -0.71 0.57
N PHE A 134 23.97 -1.86 -0.11
CA PHE A 134 23.67 -3.12 0.53
C PHE A 134 24.96 -3.83 1.00
N PRO A 135 25.04 -4.28 2.26
CA PRO A 135 26.22 -5.01 2.75
C PRO A 135 26.30 -6.40 2.10
N ASP A 136 27.46 -7.04 2.10
CA ASP A 136 27.64 -8.39 1.58
C ASP A 136 26.82 -9.44 2.34
N GLN A 137 26.60 -9.21 3.64
CA GLN A 137 25.74 -10.03 4.50
C GLN A 137 24.79 -9.13 5.27
N LEU A 138 23.56 -9.61 5.44
CA LEU A 138 22.56 -8.90 6.25
C LEU A 138 23.02 -8.83 7.71
N PRO A 139 22.80 -7.72 8.40
CA PRO A 139 22.97 -7.62 9.85
C PRO A 139 22.16 -8.68 10.59
N GLU A 140 22.69 -9.13 11.73
CA GLU A 140 21.99 -10.05 12.62
C GLU A 140 20.61 -9.48 13.01
N GLY A 141 19.58 -10.34 13.02
CA GLY A 141 18.21 -9.97 13.37
C GLY A 141 17.37 -9.47 12.21
N ILE A 142 17.94 -9.21 11.03
CA ILE A 142 17.15 -8.95 9.82
C ILE A 142 16.62 -10.28 9.29
N GLU A 143 15.29 -10.42 9.29
CA GLU A 143 14.61 -11.66 8.93
C GLU A 143 13.81 -11.55 7.63
N GLY A 144 13.68 -10.38 7.04
CA GLY A 144 12.92 -10.20 5.83
C GLY A 144 13.36 -9.06 4.93
N LEU A 145 12.92 -9.15 3.68
CA LEU A 145 13.04 -8.09 2.69
C LEU A 145 11.64 -7.66 2.23
N HIS A 146 11.54 -6.38 1.92
CA HIS A 146 10.33 -5.77 1.39
C HIS A 146 10.68 -4.89 0.19
N PHE A 147 9.89 -4.95 -0.87
CA PHE A 147 9.90 -3.92 -1.91
C PHE A 147 8.48 -3.57 -2.31
N HIS A 148 8.30 -2.35 -2.78
CA HIS A 148 7.01 -1.85 -3.25
C HIS A 148 7.28 -0.96 -4.45
N THR A 149 6.86 -1.38 -5.62
CA THR A 149 7.20 -0.79 -6.93
C THR A 149 5.98 -0.36 -7.72
N LEU A 150 4.79 -0.83 -7.36
CA LEU A 150 3.58 -0.65 -8.14
C LEU A 150 2.64 0.40 -7.54
N CYS A 151 1.87 1.04 -8.44
CA CYS A 151 0.68 1.81 -8.11
C CYS A 151 -0.35 1.56 -9.20
N GLU A 152 -1.50 0.91 -8.85
CA GLU A 152 -2.62 0.59 -9.74
C GLU A 152 -2.25 -0.25 -10.98
N GLN A 153 -1.27 -1.15 -10.84
CA GLN A 153 -0.70 -1.91 -11.96
C GLN A 153 -1.09 -3.40 -11.93
N ASN A 154 -0.73 -4.12 -12.99
CA ASN A 154 -1.07 -5.51 -13.22
C ASN A 154 0.08 -6.46 -12.80
N ALA A 155 -0.08 -7.76 -12.98
CA ALA A 155 0.90 -8.76 -12.56
C ALA A 155 2.18 -8.76 -13.42
N ASP A 156 2.11 -8.41 -14.69
CA ASP A 156 3.28 -8.29 -15.57
C ASP A 156 4.23 -7.15 -15.13
N ASP A 157 3.70 -6.07 -14.59
CA ASP A 157 4.49 -5.02 -13.96
C ASP A 157 5.25 -5.54 -12.73
N LEU A 158 4.57 -6.33 -11.88
CA LEU A 158 5.24 -7.00 -10.76
C LEU A 158 6.32 -7.96 -11.23
N ILE A 159 6.06 -8.77 -12.25
CA ILE A 159 7.03 -9.70 -12.81
C ILE A 159 8.27 -8.97 -13.30
N THR A 160 8.08 -7.84 -14.00
CA THR A 160 9.18 -6.99 -14.47
C THR A 160 10.03 -6.48 -13.31
N THR A 161 9.41 -5.89 -12.29
CA THR A 161 10.12 -5.35 -11.13
C THR A 161 10.69 -6.46 -10.22
N TRP A 162 10.04 -7.63 -10.17
CA TRP A 162 10.57 -8.83 -9.51
C TRP A 162 11.88 -9.30 -10.14
N HIS A 163 11.99 -9.35 -11.46
CA HIS A 163 13.23 -9.76 -12.12
C HIS A 163 14.39 -8.82 -11.76
N ALA A 164 14.15 -7.51 -11.74
CA ALA A 164 15.17 -6.54 -11.30
C ALA A 164 15.53 -6.71 -9.81
N PHE A 165 14.53 -7.00 -8.95
CA PHE A 165 14.78 -7.34 -7.55
C PHE A 165 15.59 -8.64 -7.43
N GLU A 166 15.21 -9.70 -8.11
CA GLU A 166 15.84 -11.00 -8.02
C GLU A 166 17.30 -10.96 -8.50
N GLU A 167 17.59 -10.24 -9.59
CA GLU A 167 18.94 -10.04 -10.09
C GLU A 167 19.83 -9.37 -9.04
N LYS A 168 19.35 -8.30 -8.38
CA LYS A 168 20.13 -7.51 -7.43
C LYS A 168 20.17 -8.09 -6.01
N PHE A 169 19.04 -8.65 -5.55
CA PHE A 169 18.84 -9.03 -4.15
C PHE A 169 18.53 -10.51 -3.92
N GLY A 170 18.38 -11.31 -4.97
CA GLY A 170 17.99 -12.71 -4.88
C GLY A 170 18.93 -13.57 -4.02
N SER A 171 20.24 -13.24 -3.96
CA SER A 171 21.21 -13.94 -3.11
C SER A 171 20.91 -13.79 -1.61
N TYR A 172 20.31 -12.67 -1.19
CA TYR A 172 19.96 -12.39 0.20
C TYR A 172 18.71 -13.15 0.65
N LEU A 173 17.86 -13.61 -0.28
CA LEU A 173 16.66 -14.38 0.06
C LEU A 173 16.95 -15.69 0.77
N LYS A 174 18.19 -16.19 0.68
CA LYS A 174 18.65 -17.36 1.45
C LYS A 174 18.95 -17.06 2.92
N GLN A 175 19.02 -15.76 3.27
CA GLN A 175 19.36 -15.29 4.61
C GLN A 175 18.12 -14.85 5.40
N VAL A 176 16.95 -14.82 4.75
CA VAL A 176 15.71 -14.28 5.33
C VAL A 176 14.61 -15.34 5.38
N LYS A 177 13.61 -15.09 6.21
CA LYS A 177 12.46 -15.98 6.43
C LYS A 177 11.24 -15.56 5.60
N TRP A 178 11.17 -14.29 5.22
CA TRP A 178 10.03 -13.74 4.51
C TRP A 178 10.42 -12.68 3.48
N LEU A 179 9.55 -12.52 2.49
CA LEU A 179 9.61 -11.52 1.44
C LEU A 179 8.24 -10.87 1.28
N ASN A 180 8.20 -9.56 1.33
CA ASN A 180 7.01 -8.78 1.08
C ASN A 180 7.13 -8.08 -0.29
N LEU A 181 6.19 -8.37 -1.19
CA LEU A 181 6.16 -7.85 -2.55
C LEU A 181 5.46 -6.48 -2.65
N GLY A 182 5.01 -5.93 -1.50
CA GLY A 182 4.35 -4.64 -1.44
C GLY A 182 2.91 -4.65 -1.96
N GLY A 183 2.41 -3.45 -2.23
CA GLY A 183 1.07 -3.20 -2.74
C GLY A 183 1.06 -2.63 -4.16
N GLY A 184 -0.03 -1.92 -4.49
CA GLY A 184 -0.24 -1.34 -5.81
C GLY A 184 -0.75 -2.32 -6.85
N HIS A 185 -1.06 -3.55 -6.43
CA HIS A 185 -1.65 -4.59 -7.28
C HIS A 185 -3.17 -4.42 -7.36
N HIS A 186 -3.70 -4.24 -8.54
CA HIS A 186 -5.15 -4.22 -8.76
C HIS A 186 -5.77 -5.64 -8.84
N ILE A 187 -5.46 -6.51 -7.89
CA ILE A 187 -5.77 -7.95 -7.87
C ILE A 187 -7.25 -8.26 -8.11
N THR A 188 -8.15 -7.38 -7.69
CA THR A 188 -9.61 -7.58 -7.81
C THR A 188 -10.20 -6.97 -9.08
N ARG A 189 -9.40 -6.28 -9.88
CA ARG A 189 -9.83 -5.74 -11.18
C ARG A 189 -10.09 -6.89 -12.17
N ALA A 190 -11.12 -6.74 -13.01
CA ALA A 190 -11.58 -7.82 -13.88
C ALA A 190 -10.56 -8.30 -14.93
N ASP A 191 -9.65 -7.42 -15.35
CA ASP A 191 -8.60 -7.69 -16.32
C ASP A 191 -7.23 -8.00 -15.70
N TYR A 192 -7.18 -8.18 -14.36
CA TYR A 192 -5.93 -8.50 -13.66
C TYR A 192 -5.48 -9.93 -13.97
N GLN A 193 -4.21 -10.10 -14.27
CA GLN A 193 -3.58 -11.37 -14.65
C GLN A 193 -3.29 -12.24 -13.39
N LEU A 194 -4.36 -12.67 -12.71
CA LEU A 194 -4.28 -13.37 -11.42
C LEU A 194 -3.47 -14.67 -11.49
N ASP A 195 -3.57 -15.41 -12.59
CA ASP A 195 -2.84 -16.68 -12.75
C ASP A 195 -1.32 -16.47 -12.87
N GLU A 196 -0.89 -15.35 -13.46
CA GLU A 196 0.52 -15.00 -13.53
C GLU A 196 1.07 -14.62 -12.15
N LEU A 197 0.30 -13.87 -11.36
CA LEU A 197 0.63 -13.59 -9.96
C LEU A 197 0.78 -14.88 -9.15
N LYS A 198 -0.17 -15.82 -9.27
CA LYS A 198 -0.11 -17.12 -8.57
C LYS A 198 1.14 -17.92 -8.93
N LYS A 199 1.46 -17.99 -10.22
CA LYS A 199 2.69 -18.66 -10.70
C LYS A 199 3.94 -18.04 -10.08
N LEU A 200 4.06 -16.71 -10.14
CA LEU A 200 5.19 -15.99 -9.57
C LEU A 200 5.35 -16.29 -8.07
N ILE A 201 4.29 -16.18 -7.29
CA ILE A 201 4.32 -16.45 -5.84
C ILE A 201 4.78 -17.89 -5.56
N CYS A 202 4.21 -18.86 -6.27
CA CYS A 202 4.58 -20.28 -6.12
C CYS A 202 6.05 -20.53 -6.49
N GLU A 203 6.57 -19.88 -7.53
CA GLU A 203 7.98 -19.98 -7.94
C GLU A 203 8.92 -19.38 -6.90
N ILE A 204 8.62 -18.19 -6.38
CA ILE A 204 9.40 -17.54 -5.32
C ILE A 204 9.48 -18.45 -4.09
N ARG A 205 8.34 -18.95 -3.62
CA ARG A 205 8.27 -19.82 -2.44
C ARG A 205 9.04 -21.11 -2.64
N ARG A 206 8.89 -21.75 -3.80
CA ARG A 206 9.63 -22.98 -4.13
C ARG A 206 11.14 -22.76 -4.21
N LYS A 207 11.58 -21.63 -4.83
CA LYS A 207 13.00 -21.34 -5.07
C LYS A 207 13.74 -20.92 -3.81
N TYR A 208 13.11 -20.09 -2.98
CA TYR A 208 13.76 -19.43 -1.85
C TYR A 208 13.31 -19.94 -0.48
N ASN A 209 12.23 -20.70 -0.41
CA ASN A 209 11.64 -21.19 0.85
C ASN A 209 11.31 -20.07 1.85
N VAL A 210 10.76 -18.96 1.37
CA VAL A 210 10.34 -17.80 2.16
C VAL A 210 8.83 -17.71 2.24
N ARG A 211 8.30 -17.11 3.31
CA ARG A 211 6.91 -16.63 3.34
C ARG A 211 6.78 -15.43 2.43
N VAL A 212 5.71 -15.37 1.66
CA VAL A 212 5.46 -14.26 0.73
C VAL A 212 4.26 -13.46 1.21
N TYR A 213 4.39 -12.14 1.24
CA TYR A 213 3.36 -11.18 1.61
C TYR A 213 3.02 -10.26 0.43
N LEU A 214 1.75 -9.86 0.37
CA LEU A 214 1.22 -8.84 -0.52
C LEU A 214 0.47 -7.80 0.31
N GLU A 215 0.54 -6.53 -0.11
CA GLU A 215 -0.07 -5.40 0.58
C GLU A 215 -1.07 -4.62 -0.31
N PRO A 216 -2.10 -5.27 -0.89
CA PRO A 216 -3.10 -4.53 -1.64
C PRO A 216 -3.85 -3.57 -0.71
N GLY A 217 -4.14 -2.38 -1.22
CA GLY A 217 -4.95 -1.38 -0.52
C GLY A 217 -6.27 -1.16 -1.24
N GLU A 218 -6.28 -0.31 -2.25
CA GLU A 218 -7.45 0.02 -3.05
C GLU A 218 -8.17 -1.22 -3.60
N ALA A 219 -7.43 -2.21 -4.09
CA ALA A 219 -7.98 -3.44 -4.64
C ALA A 219 -8.92 -4.19 -3.67
N ILE A 220 -8.78 -4.02 -2.36
CA ILE A 220 -9.65 -4.69 -1.37
C ILE A 220 -11.07 -4.13 -1.43
N ALA A 221 -11.21 -2.83 -1.65
CA ALA A 221 -12.50 -2.13 -1.67
C ALA A 221 -12.91 -1.62 -3.06
N LEU A 222 -12.16 -1.97 -4.11
CA LEU A 222 -12.42 -1.52 -5.47
C LEU A 222 -13.84 -1.91 -5.90
N ASN A 223 -14.63 -0.90 -6.31
CA ASN A 223 -16.04 -1.05 -6.70
C ASN A 223 -16.96 -1.70 -5.63
N ALA A 224 -16.58 -1.67 -4.37
CA ALA A 224 -17.35 -2.28 -3.28
C ALA A 224 -18.44 -1.37 -2.71
N GLY A 225 -18.43 -0.07 -3.00
CA GLY A 225 -19.39 0.88 -2.45
C GLY A 225 -19.49 2.18 -3.23
N TYR A 226 -20.28 3.10 -2.68
CA TYR A 226 -20.46 4.46 -3.20
C TYR A 226 -20.27 5.46 -2.07
N LEU A 227 -19.64 6.59 -2.38
CA LEU A 227 -19.75 7.78 -1.55
C LEU A 227 -21.08 8.45 -1.89
N VAL A 228 -21.99 8.48 -0.93
CA VAL A 228 -23.28 9.18 -1.05
C VAL A 228 -23.13 10.56 -0.41
N THR A 229 -23.52 11.60 -1.13
CA THR A 229 -23.41 12.99 -0.68
C THR A 229 -24.70 13.74 -1.00
N GLU A 230 -24.99 14.77 -0.23
CA GLU A 230 -26.14 15.65 -0.42
C GLU A 230 -25.71 16.98 -1.06
N VAL A 231 -26.53 17.53 -1.95
CA VAL A 231 -26.37 18.88 -2.47
C VAL A 231 -26.96 19.85 -1.45
N MET A 232 -26.09 20.56 -0.75
CA MET A 232 -26.45 21.53 0.30
C MET A 232 -26.95 22.85 -0.25
N ASP A 233 -26.37 23.29 -1.39
CA ASP A 233 -26.71 24.56 -2.04
C ASP A 233 -26.30 24.53 -3.51
N ILE A 234 -26.86 25.42 -4.29
CA ILE A 234 -26.51 25.65 -5.70
C ILE A 234 -26.21 27.12 -5.91
N VAL A 235 -24.99 27.44 -6.31
CA VAL A 235 -24.59 28.80 -6.67
C VAL A 235 -24.32 28.92 -8.15
N HIS A 236 -24.50 30.10 -8.72
CA HIS A 236 -24.29 30.35 -10.15
C HIS A 236 -23.14 31.33 -10.38
N ASN A 237 -22.13 30.86 -11.15
CA ASN A 237 -21.05 31.71 -11.64
C ASN A 237 -20.58 31.21 -12.99
N GLY A 238 -21.21 31.66 -14.05
CA GLY A 238 -20.99 31.16 -15.41
C GLY A 238 -21.53 29.75 -15.67
N MET A 239 -21.71 28.97 -14.64
CA MET A 239 -22.35 27.65 -14.60
C MET A 239 -22.97 27.38 -13.25
N ASP A 240 -23.77 26.36 -13.12
CA ASP A 240 -24.27 25.88 -11.82
C ASP A 240 -23.20 25.13 -11.09
N ILE A 241 -22.98 25.50 -9.82
CA ILE A 241 -22.00 24.86 -8.92
C ILE A 241 -22.79 24.28 -7.75
N LEU A 242 -22.76 22.96 -7.63
CA LEU A 242 -23.42 22.20 -6.58
C LEU A 242 -22.47 22.11 -5.38
N ILE A 243 -22.88 22.64 -4.25
CA ILE A 243 -22.13 22.57 -2.98
C ILE A 243 -22.55 21.30 -2.26
N LEU A 244 -21.60 20.38 -2.11
CA LEU A 244 -21.80 19.07 -1.50
C LEU A 244 -21.40 19.08 -0.02
N ASP A 245 -22.00 18.18 0.78
CA ASP A 245 -21.56 17.88 2.14
C ASP A 245 -20.30 16.97 2.18
N ALA A 246 -19.72 16.68 1.02
CA ALA A 246 -18.44 16.01 0.84
C ALA A 246 -17.36 16.97 0.31
N SER A 247 -16.10 16.59 0.44
CA SER A 247 -14.94 17.39 0.05
C SER A 247 -13.89 16.49 -0.61
N ALA A 248 -13.29 16.95 -1.70
CA ALA A 248 -12.16 16.27 -2.30
C ALA A 248 -10.97 16.22 -1.32
N ALA A 249 -10.71 17.34 -0.62
CA ALA A 249 -9.62 17.41 0.36
C ALA A 249 -9.73 16.39 1.51
N CYS A 250 -10.97 16.02 1.91
CA CYS A 250 -11.21 15.13 3.03
C CYS A 250 -11.49 13.67 2.61
N HIS A 251 -12.16 13.46 1.48
CA HIS A 251 -12.67 12.14 1.09
C HIS A 251 -11.94 11.52 -0.10
N MET A 252 -11.31 12.33 -0.95
CA MET A 252 -10.61 11.89 -2.16
C MET A 252 -9.50 12.91 -2.53
N PRO A 253 -8.46 13.03 -1.70
CA PRO A 253 -7.41 14.05 -1.86
C PRO A 253 -6.61 13.90 -3.17
N ASP A 254 -6.53 12.72 -3.71
CA ASP A 254 -5.92 12.41 -5.01
C ASP A 254 -6.58 13.16 -6.17
N VAL A 255 -7.87 13.51 -6.08
CA VAL A 255 -8.54 14.39 -7.06
C VAL A 255 -7.87 15.77 -7.14
N LEU A 256 -7.28 16.24 -6.03
CA LEU A 256 -6.57 17.52 -5.98
C LEU A 256 -5.10 17.40 -6.35
N GLU A 257 -4.45 16.31 -5.96
CA GLU A 257 -3.02 16.07 -6.19
C GLU A 257 -2.75 15.57 -7.62
N MET A 258 -3.64 14.77 -8.15
CA MET A 258 -3.59 14.18 -9.49
C MET A 258 -4.95 14.32 -10.17
N PRO A 259 -5.31 15.50 -10.67
CA PRO A 259 -6.67 15.81 -11.09
C PRO A 259 -7.25 14.77 -12.05
N TYR A 260 -8.27 14.09 -11.61
CA TYR A 260 -9.12 13.21 -12.40
C TYR A 260 -10.59 13.45 -12.03
N ARG A 261 -11.48 12.98 -12.88
CA ARG A 261 -12.92 13.05 -12.61
C ARG A 261 -13.38 11.72 -11.99
N PRO A 262 -13.77 11.70 -10.70
CA PRO A 262 -14.32 10.50 -10.10
C PRO A 262 -15.56 9.99 -10.86
N PRO A 263 -15.76 8.69 -10.99
CA PRO A 263 -16.97 8.13 -11.57
C PRO A 263 -18.20 8.60 -10.79
N LEU A 264 -19.19 9.13 -11.50
CA LEU A 264 -20.46 9.56 -10.92
C LEU A 264 -21.57 8.65 -11.43
N LYS A 265 -22.29 8.00 -10.51
CA LYS A 265 -23.43 7.16 -10.87
C LYS A 265 -24.48 8.02 -11.58
N ASP A 266 -24.92 7.55 -12.75
CA ASP A 266 -25.87 8.24 -13.61
C ASP A 266 -25.38 9.63 -14.10
N GLY A 267 -24.11 9.93 -13.93
CA GLY A 267 -23.45 11.12 -14.45
C GLY A 267 -22.94 10.92 -15.87
N TYR A 268 -22.78 12.04 -16.60
CA TYR A 268 -22.34 12.07 -17.98
C TYR A 268 -21.11 12.96 -18.12
N LEU A 269 -20.35 12.78 -19.19
CA LEU A 269 -19.24 13.67 -19.49
C LEU A 269 -19.74 15.07 -19.91
N PRO A 270 -18.94 16.12 -19.72
CA PRO A 270 -19.28 17.47 -20.17
C PRO A 270 -19.64 17.46 -21.66
N GLY A 271 -20.78 18.08 -22.00
CA GLY A 271 -21.28 18.14 -23.37
C GLY A 271 -22.14 16.95 -23.84
N GLU A 272 -22.23 15.87 -23.11
CA GLU A 272 -23.13 14.74 -23.45
C GLU A 272 -24.59 15.02 -23.09
N LYS A 273 -24.84 15.97 -22.21
CA LYS A 273 -26.17 16.44 -21.78
C LYS A 273 -26.27 17.97 -21.86
N PRO A 274 -27.50 18.50 -21.97
CA PRO A 274 -27.72 19.95 -22.14
C PRO A 274 -27.23 20.80 -20.97
N HIS A 275 -27.17 20.23 -19.76
CA HIS A 275 -26.78 20.93 -18.55
C HIS A 275 -25.45 20.37 -18.02
N THR A 276 -24.49 21.27 -17.80
CA THR A 276 -23.23 20.96 -17.15
C THR A 276 -23.15 21.73 -15.84
N CYS A 277 -22.80 21.04 -14.76
CA CYS A 277 -22.60 21.65 -13.45
C CYS A 277 -21.23 21.23 -12.90
N ARG A 278 -20.70 22.00 -11.96
CA ARG A 278 -19.51 21.66 -11.19
C ARG A 278 -19.93 21.09 -9.85
N LEU A 279 -19.25 20.06 -9.39
CA LEU A 279 -19.38 19.51 -8.06
C LEU A 279 -18.27 20.10 -7.17
N SER A 280 -18.64 20.85 -6.16
CA SER A 280 -17.72 21.50 -5.22
C SER A 280 -18.06 21.10 -3.79
N SER A 281 -17.36 21.66 -2.82
CA SER A 281 -17.49 21.29 -1.41
C SER A 281 -17.90 22.46 -0.53
N MET A 282 -18.21 22.15 0.72
CA MET A 282 -18.51 23.13 1.76
C MET A 282 -17.27 23.74 2.44
N THR A 283 -16.05 23.36 2.04
CA THR A 283 -14.81 23.91 2.61
C THR A 283 -14.50 25.30 2.04
N CYS A 284 -13.66 26.07 2.75
CA CYS A 284 -13.21 27.38 2.28
C CYS A 284 -12.02 27.33 1.32
N LEU A 285 -11.54 26.14 0.93
CA LEU A 285 -10.47 25.99 -0.05
C LEU A 285 -11.04 26.19 -1.47
N ALA A 286 -10.63 27.27 -2.14
CA ALA A 286 -11.16 27.62 -3.47
C ALA A 286 -11.01 26.50 -4.53
N GLY A 287 -9.95 25.69 -4.42
CA GLY A 287 -9.68 24.55 -5.32
C GLY A 287 -10.37 23.24 -4.92
N ASP A 288 -11.15 23.21 -3.83
CA ASP A 288 -11.82 21.99 -3.37
C ASP A 288 -13.04 21.68 -4.22
N ALA A 289 -12.81 21.09 -5.36
CA ALA A 289 -13.83 20.66 -6.29
C ALA A 289 -13.66 19.15 -6.59
N VAL A 290 -14.77 18.44 -6.57
CA VAL A 290 -14.80 17.00 -6.85
C VAL A 290 -14.79 16.74 -8.37
N SER A 291 -15.47 17.59 -9.14
CA SER A 291 -15.58 17.46 -10.60
C SER A 291 -15.99 18.78 -11.25
#